data_f2d5a73128a5fbfa5f4c041bd7ca6cb6
#
_entry.id   f2d5a73128a5fbfa5f4c041bd7ca6cb6
#
_cell.length_a   1.000
_cell.length_b   1.000
_cell.length_c   1.000
_cell.angle_alpha   90.00
_cell.angle_beta   90.00
_cell.angle_gamma   90.00
#
_symmetry.space_group_name_H-M   'P 1'
#
loop_
_entity.id
_entity.type
_entity.pdbx_description
1 polymer ?
#
loop_
_entity_poly.entity_id
_entity_poly.type
_entity_poly.pdbx_seq_one_letter_code
_entity_poly.pdbx_strand_id
1 'polypeptide(L)'
;MNTIVTSRAEILKASRELIRQEGWSAISIRSVAAACGVSVGSIYNYFDSKTELVSATVESLWEEIFHRPENAEYVSKYRELHHMDV
;
A
#
# COMPACT_ATOMS: atom_id res chain seq x y z
N MET A 1 -1.56 13.90 -26.28
CA MET A 1 -2.56 13.77 -25.22
C MET A 1 -2.09 12.81 -24.16
N ASN A 2 -2.15 13.24 -22.92
CA ASN A 2 -1.70 12.40 -21.82
C ASN A 2 -2.86 11.61 -21.23
N THR A 3 -2.83 10.31 -21.45
CA THR A 3 -3.74 9.42 -20.76
C THR A 3 -3.06 9.03 -19.46
N ILE A 4 -3.71 9.33 -18.34
CA ILE A 4 -3.19 8.91 -17.06
C ILE A 4 -3.48 7.44 -16.92
N VAL A 5 -2.41 6.65 -16.96
CA VAL A 5 -2.51 5.21 -16.78
C VAL A 5 -1.97 4.88 -15.38
N THR A 6 -2.78 4.20 -14.60
CA THR A 6 -2.36 3.76 -13.28
C THR A 6 -2.12 2.25 -13.27
N SER A 7 -1.49 1.78 -12.22
CA SER A 7 -1.25 0.36 -12.01
C SER A 7 -1.52 0.05 -10.54
N ARG A 8 -1.62 -1.22 -10.21
CA ARG A 8 -1.77 -1.65 -8.82
C ARG A 8 -0.65 -1.06 -7.95
N ALA A 9 0.58 -1.08 -8.45
CA ALA A 9 1.73 -0.53 -7.73
C ALA A 9 1.59 0.98 -7.48
N GLU A 10 1.13 1.73 -8.47
CA GLU A 10 0.93 3.18 -8.33
C GLU A 10 -0.18 3.50 -7.34
N ILE A 11 -1.26 2.73 -7.35
CA ILE A 11 -2.37 2.89 -6.41
C ILE A 11 -1.88 2.65 -4.98
N LEU A 12 -1.13 1.58 -4.77
CA LEU A 12 -0.59 1.26 -3.44
C LEU A 12 0.40 2.30 -2.96
N LYS A 13 1.21 2.83 -3.87
CA LYS A 13 2.14 3.93 -3.55
C LYS A 13 1.38 5.16 -3.05
N ALA A 14 0.32 5.54 -3.76
CA ALA A 14 -0.51 6.68 -3.38
C ALA A 14 -1.18 6.44 -2.03
N SER A 15 -1.68 5.23 -1.78
CA SER A 15 -2.29 4.87 -0.51
C SER A 15 -1.28 4.97 0.64
N ARG A 16 -0.07 4.47 0.45
CA ARG A 16 0.98 4.57 1.47
C ARG A 16 1.31 6.02 1.81
N GLU A 17 1.41 6.86 0.77
CA GLU A 17 1.70 8.28 0.97
C GLU A 17 0.57 8.99 1.74
N LEU A 18 -0.67 8.67 1.44
CA LEU A 18 -1.82 9.22 2.17
C LEU A 18 -1.75 8.85 3.65
N ILE A 19 -1.42 7.61 3.95
CA ILE A 19 -1.30 7.14 5.34
C ILE A 19 -0.19 7.88 6.06
N ARG A 20 0.95 8.07 5.40
CA ARG A 20 2.08 8.79 6.00
C ARG A 20 1.78 10.25 6.28
N GLN A 21 1.04 10.89 5.38
CA GLN A 21 0.75 12.32 5.48
C GLN A 21 -0.45 12.61 6.37
N GLU A 22 -1.48 11.81 6.32
CA GLU A 22 -2.77 12.12 6.93
C GLU A 22 -3.31 11.02 7.85
N GLY A 23 -2.69 9.86 7.86
CA GLY A 23 -3.10 8.75 8.71
C GLY A 23 -4.11 7.82 8.05
N TRP A 24 -4.43 6.74 8.74
CA TRP A 24 -5.28 5.67 8.20
C TRP A 24 -6.69 6.13 7.85
N SER A 25 -7.23 7.09 8.59
CA SER A 25 -8.59 7.58 8.35
C SER A 25 -8.74 8.29 7.00
N ALA A 26 -7.64 8.71 6.41
CA ALA A 26 -7.67 9.39 5.11
C ALA A 26 -7.89 8.44 3.93
N ILE A 27 -7.73 7.13 4.12
CA ILE A 27 -7.85 6.17 3.04
C ILE A 27 -9.32 5.92 2.69
N SER A 28 -9.64 6.17 1.43
CA SER A 28 -10.93 5.82 0.82
C SER A 28 -10.67 5.59 -0.66
N ILE A 29 -11.62 4.95 -1.35
CA ILE A 29 -11.50 4.78 -2.80
C ILE A 29 -11.36 6.15 -3.47
N ARG A 30 -12.14 7.12 -3.01
CA ARG A 30 -12.16 8.47 -3.58
C ARG A 30 -10.85 9.23 -3.32
N SER A 31 -10.31 9.18 -2.11
CA SER A 31 -9.07 9.89 -1.78
C SER A 31 -7.88 9.30 -2.53
N VAL A 32 -7.84 8.00 -2.66
CA VAL A 32 -6.76 7.31 -3.40
C VAL A 32 -6.86 7.63 -4.89
N ALA A 33 -8.07 7.62 -5.46
CA ALA A 33 -8.29 8.00 -6.86
C ALA A 33 -7.79 9.41 -7.12
N ALA A 34 -8.13 10.35 -6.23
CA ALA A 34 -7.69 11.74 -6.34
C ALA A 34 -6.17 11.84 -6.28
N ALA A 35 -5.54 11.11 -5.36
CA ALA A 35 -4.09 11.11 -5.22
C ALA A 35 -3.38 10.54 -6.45
N CYS A 36 -3.99 9.58 -7.12
CA CYS A 36 -3.47 9.00 -8.36
C CYS A 36 -3.79 9.85 -9.59
N GLY A 37 -4.73 10.78 -9.48
CA GLY A 37 -5.20 11.55 -10.63
C GLY A 37 -6.06 10.75 -11.58
N VAL A 38 -6.80 9.76 -11.08
CA VAL A 38 -7.65 8.90 -11.88
C VAL A 38 -9.07 8.86 -11.32
N SER A 39 -9.99 8.26 -12.05
CA SER A 39 -11.37 8.11 -11.61
C SER A 39 -11.51 7.01 -10.56
N VAL A 40 -12.59 7.08 -9.80
CA VAL A 40 -12.94 6.02 -8.83
C VAL A 40 -13.06 4.66 -9.55
N GLY A 41 -13.65 4.66 -10.75
CA GLY A 41 -13.77 3.44 -11.55
C GLY A 41 -12.43 2.79 -11.86
N SER A 42 -11.39 3.60 -12.04
CA SER A 42 -10.04 3.08 -12.28
C SER A 42 -9.52 2.30 -11.08
N ILE A 43 -9.83 2.76 -9.86
CA ILE A 43 -9.42 2.05 -8.65
C ILE A 43 -10.16 0.70 -8.57
N TYR A 44 -11.45 0.68 -8.88
CA TYR A 44 -12.24 -0.55 -8.86
C TYR A 44 -11.82 -1.59 -9.90
N ASN A 45 -11.01 -1.21 -10.88
CA ASN A 45 -10.42 -2.17 -11.81
C ASN A 45 -9.36 -3.05 -11.13
N TYR A 46 -8.82 -2.60 -10.01
CA TYR A 46 -7.72 -3.28 -9.31
C TYR A 46 -8.12 -3.82 -7.94
N PHE A 47 -9.11 -3.21 -7.30
CA PHE A 47 -9.54 -3.57 -5.95
C PHE A 47 -11.06 -3.59 -5.90
N ASP A 48 -11.63 -4.67 -5.40
CA ASP A 48 -13.09 -4.85 -5.38
C ASP A 48 -13.78 -3.94 -4.35
N SER A 49 -13.07 -3.56 -3.31
CA SER A 49 -13.63 -2.79 -2.21
C SER A 49 -12.55 -1.98 -1.48
N LYS A 50 -13.00 -1.07 -0.63
CA LYS A 50 -12.10 -0.33 0.26
C LYS A 50 -11.31 -1.30 1.16
N THR A 51 -11.97 -2.33 1.66
CA THR A 51 -11.33 -3.34 2.52
C THR A 51 -10.16 -4.00 1.80
N GLU A 52 -10.36 -4.38 0.55
CA GLU A 52 -9.30 -4.99 -0.26
C GLU A 52 -8.15 -4.02 -0.50
N LEU A 53 -8.46 -2.76 -0.80
CA LEU A 53 -7.45 -1.73 -0.97
C LEU A 53 -6.64 -1.53 0.32
N VAL A 54 -7.30 -1.44 1.46
CA VAL A 54 -6.64 -1.26 2.75
C VAL A 54 -5.76 -2.45 3.07
N SER A 55 -6.26 -3.68 2.88
CA SER A 55 -5.49 -4.90 3.12
C SER A 55 -4.23 -4.95 2.28
N ALA A 56 -4.35 -4.64 1.00
CA ALA A 56 -3.21 -4.63 0.08
C ALA A 56 -2.20 -3.54 0.46
N THR A 57 -2.69 -2.40 0.94
CA THR A 57 -1.84 -1.30 1.39
C THR A 57 -1.05 -1.70 2.63
N VAL A 58 -1.70 -2.38 3.58
CA VAL A 58 -1.03 -2.91 4.78
C VAL A 58 0.10 -3.86 4.40
N GLU A 59 -0.20 -4.81 3.52
CA GLU A 59 0.83 -5.75 3.04
C GLU A 59 1.98 -5.03 2.38
N SER A 60 1.67 -4.02 1.58
CA SER A 60 2.67 -3.21 0.88
C SER A 60 3.58 -2.46 1.86
N LEU A 61 3.01 -1.94 2.95
CA LEU A 61 3.78 -1.25 3.99
C LEU A 61 4.73 -2.22 4.70
N TRP A 62 4.25 -3.42 5.03
CA TRP A 62 5.08 -4.45 5.64
C TRP A 62 6.26 -4.83 4.74
N GLU A 63 6.00 -5.06 3.46
CA GLU A 63 7.06 -5.37 2.50
C GLU A 63 8.09 -4.25 2.43
N GLU A 64 7.63 -3.01 2.38
CA GLU A 64 8.53 -1.86 2.31
C GLU A 64 9.43 -1.78 3.55
N ILE A 65 8.86 -2.01 4.73
CA ILE A 65 9.61 -1.99 5.98
C ILE A 65 10.65 -3.12 6.02
N PHE A 66 10.24 -4.33 5.66
CA PHE A 66 11.11 -5.49 5.74
C PHE A 66 12.19 -5.53 4.67
N HIS A 67 12.00 -4.82 3.56
CA HIS A 67 12.98 -4.78 2.49
C HIS A 67 13.91 -3.58 2.53
N ARG A 68 13.76 -2.70 3.52
CA ARG A 68 14.68 -1.58 3.68
C ARG A 68 16.02 -2.07 4.24
N PRO A 69 17.14 -1.63 3.67
CA PRO A 69 18.46 -2.02 4.17
C PRO A 69 18.68 -1.70 5.65
N GLU A 70 18.17 -0.57 6.13
CA GLU A 70 18.31 -0.16 7.52
C GLU A 70 17.54 -1.05 8.50
N ASN A 71 16.61 -1.84 7.99
CA ASN A 71 15.81 -2.76 8.80
C ASN A 71 16.23 -4.22 8.66
N ALA A 72 17.27 -4.50 7.90
CA ALA A 72 17.70 -5.87 7.61
C ALA A 72 17.98 -6.67 8.89
N GLU A 73 18.59 -6.04 9.89
CA GLU A 73 18.90 -6.67 11.15
C GLU A 73 17.65 -7.06 11.94
N TYR A 74 16.65 -6.19 11.95
CA TYR A 74 15.37 -6.47 12.61
C TYR A 74 14.62 -7.59 11.92
N VAL A 75 14.64 -7.60 10.61
CA VAL A 75 14.01 -8.67 9.81
C VAL A 75 14.64 -10.01 10.14
N SER A 76 15.96 -10.05 10.22
CA SER A 76 16.70 -11.27 10.55
C SER A 76 16.32 -11.79 11.93
N LYS A 77 16.28 -10.91 12.94
CA LYS A 77 15.89 -11.25 14.29
C LYS A 77 14.44 -11.73 14.37
N TYR A 78 13.57 -11.05 13.67
CA TYR A 78 12.16 -11.41 13.62
C TYR A 78 11.99 -12.84 13.07
N ARG A 79 12.69 -13.16 12.01
CA ARG A 79 12.64 -14.49 11.40
C ARG A 79 13.16 -15.56 12.35
N GLU A 80 14.22 -15.29 13.08
CA GLU A 80 14.75 -16.22 14.07
C GLU A 80 13.75 -16.50 15.18
N LEU A 81 13.10 -15.45 15.69
CA LEU A 81 12.12 -15.57 16.77
C LEU A 81 10.87 -16.34 16.33
N HIS A 82 10.43 -16.14 15.10
CA HIS A 82 9.19 -16.74 14.59
C HIS A 82 9.41 -18.04 13.83
N HIS A 83 10.64 -18.37 13.52
CA HIS A 83 10.97 -19.61 12.84
C HIS A 83 10.56 -20.84 13.64
N MET A 84 10.63 -20.73 14.95
CA MET A 84 10.33 -21.85 15.85
C MET A 84 8.83 -22.06 16.05
N ASP A 85 8.00 -21.15 15.58
CA ASP A 85 6.55 -21.22 15.74
C ASP A 85 5.86 -21.96 14.60
N VAL A 86 6.63 -22.45 13.65
CA VAL A 86 6.08 -23.12 12.46
C VAL A 86 6.00 -24.62 12.66
#